data_5237888f39f5ab604cabc1339b519fda
#
_entry.id   5237888f39f5ab604cabc1339b519fda
#
_cell.length_a   1.000
_cell.length_b   1.000
_cell.length_c   1.000
_cell.angle_alpha   90.00
_cell.angle_beta   90.00
_cell.angle_gamma   90.00
#
_symmetry.space_group_name_H-M   'P 1'
#
loop_
_entity.id
_entity.type
_entity.pdbx_description
1 polymer ?
#
loop_
_entity_poly.entity_id
_entity_poly.type
_entity_poly.pdbx_seq_one_letter_code
_entity_poly.pdbx_strand_id
1 'polypeptide(L)'
;MSNYKFDHDYEAPQIKYEEPRLKTDRKMWKLVLLHIVTLGIYSIFFFTPFSDDIDRIAPRSDRSKTFNYLPAFILSIFTYSIVLDVWHYQIARRVEEAIEVRRIDYEFGTKDFWCWFILGSFILVGPFVYLHKLCKAMNMLCEDYNEKDLQNKKR
;
A
#
# COMPACT_ATOMS: atom_id res chain seq x y z
N MET A 1 6.68 -43.03 -39.50
CA MET A 1 6.33 -41.59 -39.44
C MET A 1 5.00 -41.48 -38.68
N SER A 2 5.04 -41.11 -37.43
CA SER A 2 3.86 -41.02 -36.56
C SER A 2 3.26 -39.64 -36.73
N ASN A 3 2.05 -39.56 -37.33
CA ASN A 3 1.27 -38.35 -37.43
C ASN A 3 0.68 -38.03 -36.06
N TYR A 4 1.36 -37.15 -35.27
CA TYR A 4 0.75 -36.52 -34.13
C TYR A 4 -0.29 -35.52 -34.67
N LYS A 5 -1.57 -35.90 -34.56
CA LYS A 5 -2.68 -34.95 -34.68
C LYS A 5 -2.73 -34.14 -33.39
N PHE A 6 -2.37 -32.85 -33.45
CA PHE A 6 -2.67 -31.93 -32.38
C PHE A 6 -4.19 -31.82 -32.27
N ASP A 7 -4.71 -32.25 -31.13
CA ASP A 7 -6.11 -32.07 -30.77
C ASP A 7 -6.35 -30.60 -30.50
N HIS A 8 -6.99 -29.90 -31.43
CA HIS A 8 -7.27 -28.44 -31.34
C HIS A 8 -8.37 -28.11 -30.30
N ASP A 9 -8.99 -29.12 -29.68
CA ASP A 9 -10.11 -28.95 -28.75
C ASP A 9 -9.69 -28.96 -27.27
N TYR A 10 -8.38 -28.84 -26.96
CA TYR A 10 -7.94 -28.71 -25.58
C TYR A 10 -8.14 -27.26 -25.12
N GLU A 11 -9.34 -26.96 -24.61
CA GLU A 11 -9.56 -25.77 -23.80
C GLU A 11 -8.83 -25.94 -22.47
N ALA A 12 -7.69 -25.23 -22.33
CA ALA A 12 -6.99 -25.19 -21.06
C ALA A 12 -7.96 -24.71 -19.97
N PRO A 13 -8.03 -25.37 -18.80
CA PRO A 13 -8.93 -24.97 -17.73
C PRO A 13 -8.65 -23.50 -17.38
N GLN A 14 -9.67 -22.66 -17.54
CA GLN A 14 -9.62 -21.24 -17.17
C GLN A 14 -9.49 -21.18 -15.64
N ILE A 15 -8.26 -21.16 -15.16
CA ILE A 15 -7.98 -20.96 -13.73
C ILE A 15 -8.39 -19.52 -13.42
N LYS A 16 -9.59 -19.34 -12.92
CA LYS A 16 -10.10 -18.06 -12.44
C LYS A 16 -9.33 -17.68 -11.18
N TYR A 17 -8.24 -16.94 -11.33
CA TYR A 17 -7.54 -16.36 -10.20
C TYR A 17 -8.45 -15.32 -9.54
N GLU A 18 -9.08 -15.67 -8.42
CA GLU A 18 -9.75 -14.69 -7.60
C GLU A 18 -8.68 -13.81 -6.92
N GLU A 19 -8.64 -12.55 -7.29
CA GLU A 19 -7.77 -11.60 -6.61
C GLU A 19 -8.19 -11.49 -5.13
N PRO A 20 -7.26 -11.65 -4.19
CA PRO A 20 -7.58 -11.60 -2.78
C PRO A 20 -8.08 -10.19 -2.40
N ARG A 21 -9.05 -10.13 -1.50
CA ARG A 21 -9.52 -8.87 -0.93
C ARG A 21 -8.41 -8.15 -0.18
N LEU A 22 -8.32 -6.86 -0.37
CA LEU A 22 -7.37 -6.00 0.33
C LEU A 22 -7.81 -5.80 1.78
N LYS A 23 -6.85 -5.67 2.69
CA LYS A 23 -7.10 -5.47 4.12
C LYS A 23 -7.63 -4.05 4.41
N THR A 24 -8.72 -3.96 5.17
CA THR A 24 -9.40 -2.70 5.52
C THR A 24 -9.39 -2.39 7.03
N ASP A 25 -8.62 -3.17 7.81
CA ASP A 25 -8.63 -3.12 9.27
C ASP A 25 -7.29 -2.67 9.89
N ARG A 26 -6.51 -1.88 9.15
CA ARG A 26 -5.21 -1.39 9.63
C ARG A 26 -5.40 -0.40 10.76
N LYS A 27 -4.75 -0.68 11.90
CA LYS A 27 -4.84 0.17 13.11
C LYS A 27 -3.45 0.63 13.54
N MET A 28 -3.26 1.94 13.61
CA MET A 28 -1.99 2.56 14.02
C MET A 28 -1.52 2.07 15.40
N TRP A 29 -2.42 1.95 16.38
CA TRP A 29 -2.04 1.52 17.73
C TRP A 29 -1.44 0.11 17.78
N LYS A 30 -1.94 -0.82 16.92
CA LYS A 30 -1.34 -2.16 16.78
C LYS A 30 0.07 -2.09 16.21
N LEU A 31 0.28 -1.21 15.21
CA LEU A 31 1.61 -0.97 14.67
C LEU A 31 2.57 -0.49 15.75
N VAL A 32 2.19 0.54 16.52
CA VAL A 32 3.04 1.13 17.56
C VAL A 32 3.39 0.12 18.66
N LEU A 33 2.39 -0.57 19.16
CA LEU A 33 2.58 -1.54 20.24
C LEU A 33 3.48 -2.71 19.79
N LEU A 34 3.21 -3.28 18.63
CA LEU A 34 4.00 -4.39 18.09
C LEU A 34 5.39 -3.92 17.61
N HIS A 35 5.51 -2.68 17.14
CA HIS A 35 6.81 -2.10 16.79
C HIS A 35 7.75 -2.03 18.00
N ILE A 36 7.23 -1.61 19.15
CA ILE A 36 8.00 -1.57 20.41
C ILE A 36 8.38 -2.98 20.85
N VAL A 37 7.44 -3.92 20.86
CA VAL A 37 7.67 -5.32 21.31
C VAL A 37 8.67 -6.05 20.40
N THR A 38 8.63 -5.79 19.10
CA THR A 38 9.49 -6.48 18.11
C THR A 38 10.74 -5.68 17.73
N LEU A 39 11.06 -4.59 18.45
CA LEU A 39 12.18 -3.69 18.15
C LEU A 39 12.18 -3.21 16.68
N GLY A 40 11.00 -2.91 16.15
CA GLY A 40 10.85 -2.39 14.79
C GLY A 40 10.59 -3.42 13.69
N ILE A 41 10.84 -4.71 13.92
CA ILE A 41 10.68 -5.77 12.90
C ILE A 41 9.23 -5.84 12.38
N TYR A 42 8.24 -5.62 13.24
CA TYR A 42 6.83 -5.65 12.86
C TYR A 42 6.48 -4.62 11.78
N SER A 43 7.17 -3.47 11.74
CA SER A 43 6.92 -2.45 10.72
C SER A 43 7.12 -2.98 9.29
N ILE A 44 8.04 -3.91 9.08
CA ILE A 44 8.29 -4.53 7.78
C ILE A 44 7.04 -5.27 7.30
N PHE A 45 6.46 -6.12 8.16
CA PHE A 45 5.26 -6.89 7.83
C PHE A 45 4.02 -6.00 7.69
N PHE A 46 3.98 -4.87 8.38
CA PHE A 46 2.87 -3.95 8.33
C PHE A 46 2.89 -3.09 7.06
N PHE A 47 4.05 -2.53 6.68
CA PHE A 47 4.17 -1.59 5.56
C PHE A 47 4.47 -2.24 4.21
N THR A 48 5.03 -3.44 4.16
CA THR A 48 5.27 -4.13 2.88
C THR A 48 3.99 -4.25 2.04
N PRO A 49 2.83 -4.66 2.60
CA PRO A 49 1.58 -4.71 1.84
C PRO A 49 1.07 -3.34 1.36
N PHE A 50 1.50 -2.22 1.95
CA PHE A 50 1.07 -0.89 1.50
C PHE A 50 1.53 -0.59 0.08
N SER A 51 2.78 -0.92 -0.25
CA SER A 51 3.31 -0.71 -1.59
C SER A 51 2.55 -1.54 -2.63
N ASP A 52 2.27 -2.79 -2.32
CA ASP A 52 1.55 -3.69 -3.22
C ASP A 52 0.08 -3.28 -3.38
N ASP A 53 -0.57 -2.89 -2.29
CA ASP A 53 -1.98 -2.49 -2.30
C ASP A 53 -2.17 -1.17 -3.04
N ILE A 54 -1.30 -0.17 -2.81
CA ILE A 54 -1.39 1.11 -3.53
C ILE A 54 -1.09 0.94 -5.02
N ASP A 55 -0.18 0.04 -5.41
CA ASP A 55 0.10 -0.25 -6.82
C ASP A 55 -1.08 -0.92 -7.54
N ARG A 56 -1.95 -1.62 -6.81
CA ARG A 56 -3.20 -2.18 -7.34
C ARG A 56 -4.32 -1.15 -7.46
N ILE A 57 -4.36 -0.18 -6.53
CA ILE A 57 -5.41 0.82 -6.41
C ILE A 57 -5.14 2.03 -7.30
N ALA A 58 -3.87 2.43 -7.42
CA ALA A 58 -3.45 3.62 -8.15
C ALA A 58 -3.79 3.52 -9.66
N PRO A 59 -4.12 4.64 -10.30
CA PRO A 59 -4.41 4.64 -11.73
C PRO A 59 -3.19 4.19 -12.55
N ARG A 60 -3.45 3.39 -13.58
CA ARG A 60 -2.41 2.84 -14.48
C ARG A 60 -1.66 3.87 -15.33
N SER A 61 -2.02 5.15 -15.24
CA SER A 61 -1.34 6.26 -15.92
C SER A 61 0.09 6.46 -15.42
N ASP A 62 0.35 6.15 -14.17
CA ASP A 62 1.70 6.16 -13.61
C ASP A 62 2.27 4.72 -13.61
N ARG A 63 3.14 4.42 -14.57
CA ARG A 63 3.82 3.11 -14.70
C ARG A 63 4.87 2.88 -13.64
N SER A 64 5.18 3.86 -12.80
CA SER A 64 6.17 3.72 -11.74
C SER A 64 5.59 2.89 -10.60
N LYS A 65 6.18 1.73 -10.34
CA LYS A 65 5.87 0.95 -9.13
C LYS A 65 6.36 1.68 -7.90
N THR A 66 5.59 1.58 -6.81
CA THR A 66 6.03 2.07 -5.50
C THR A 66 7.26 1.27 -5.05
N PHE A 67 8.27 1.97 -4.58
CA PHE A 67 9.43 1.29 -3.99
C PHE A 67 8.97 0.46 -2.78
N ASN A 68 9.33 -0.82 -2.75
CA ASN A 68 8.88 -1.73 -1.68
C ASN A 68 9.51 -1.32 -0.34
N TYR A 69 8.74 -1.45 0.75
CA TYR A 69 9.18 -1.07 2.08
C TYR A 69 10.37 -1.89 2.59
N LEU A 70 10.44 -3.19 2.27
CA LEU A 70 11.51 -4.06 2.76
C LEU A 70 12.92 -3.60 2.33
N PRO A 71 13.22 -3.37 1.04
CA PRO A 71 14.52 -2.82 0.65
C PRO A 71 14.72 -1.39 1.17
N ALA A 72 13.68 -0.56 1.29
CA ALA A 72 13.78 0.76 1.89
C ALA A 72 14.23 0.67 3.36
N PHE A 73 13.68 -0.27 4.12
CA PHE A 73 14.04 -0.51 5.52
C PHE A 73 15.50 -0.96 5.65
N ILE A 74 15.96 -1.89 4.83
CA ILE A 74 17.37 -2.35 4.84
C ILE A 74 18.32 -1.18 4.53
N LEU A 75 18.00 -0.39 3.50
CA LEU A 75 18.81 0.78 3.13
C LEU A 75 18.79 1.87 4.20
N SER A 76 17.71 2.00 4.95
CA SER A 76 17.56 3.02 5.99
C SER A 76 18.58 2.85 7.13
N ILE A 77 19.01 1.63 7.41
CA ILE A 77 20.05 1.33 8.40
C ILE A 77 21.37 2.04 8.04
N PHE A 78 21.68 2.13 6.74
CA PHE A 78 22.91 2.77 6.24
C PHE A 78 22.76 4.28 5.97
N THR A 79 21.52 4.77 5.83
CA THR A 79 21.24 6.16 5.45
C THR A 79 20.57 6.97 6.54
N TYR A 80 20.70 6.55 7.81
CA TYR A 80 20.06 7.24 8.95
C TYR A 80 18.57 7.54 8.73
N SER A 81 17.82 6.55 8.22
CA SER A 81 16.37 6.62 7.94
C SER A 81 15.93 7.49 6.77
N ILE A 82 16.82 8.21 6.09
CA ILE A 82 16.45 9.09 4.95
C ILE A 82 15.65 8.34 3.87
N VAL A 83 16.02 7.10 3.57
CA VAL A 83 15.30 6.28 2.57
C VAL A 83 13.88 5.96 3.02
N LEU A 84 13.65 5.76 4.32
CA LEU A 84 12.29 5.59 4.86
C LEU A 84 11.46 6.87 4.75
N ASP A 85 12.07 8.03 4.98
CA ASP A 85 11.36 9.31 4.81
C ASP A 85 10.94 9.52 3.35
N VAL A 86 11.82 9.19 2.40
CA VAL A 86 11.48 9.21 0.96
C VAL A 86 10.37 8.21 0.64
N TRP A 87 10.40 7.03 1.22
CA TRP A 87 9.34 6.04 1.05
C TRP A 87 7.99 6.55 1.58
N HIS A 88 7.97 7.12 2.79
CA HIS A 88 6.75 7.69 3.36
C HIS A 88 6.20 8.85 2.53
N TYR A 89 7.07 9.69 1.97
CA TYR A 89 6.67 10.74 1.04
C TYR A 89 6.02 10.17 -0.23
N GLN A 90 6.63 9.15 -0.83
CA GLN A 90 6.07 8.49 -2.03
C GLN A 90 4.70 7.86 -1.76
N ILE A 91 4.55 7.17 -0.64
CA ILE A 91 3.26 6.59 -0.24
C ILE A 91 2.21 7.68 -0.03
N ALA A 92 2.54 8.78 0.70
CA ALA A 92 1.61 9.87 0.94
C ALA A 92 1.10 10.47 -0.38
N ARG A 93 2.01 10.73 -1.33
CA ARG A 93 1.66 11.26 -2.65
C ARG A 93 0.75 10.30 -3.43
N ARG A 94 1.07 9.00 -3.47
CA ARG A 94 0.26 8.02 -4.21
C ARG A 94 -1.11 7.80 -3.61
N VAL A 95 -1.20 7.83 -2.28
CA VAL A 95 -2.48 7.77 -1.57
C VAL A 95 -3.32 9.03 -1.86
N GLU A 96 -2.71 10.21 -1.89
CA GLU A 96 -3.36 11.47 -2.29
C GLU A 96 -3.95 11.36 -3.70
N GLU A 97 -3.14 10.98 -4.69
CA GLU A 97 -3.57 10.78 -6.07
C GLU A 97 -4.72 9.75 -6.20
N ALA A 98 -4.64 8.66 -5.45
CA ALA A 98 -5.68 7.62 -5.47
C ALA A 98 -6.99 8.10 -4.84
N ILE A 99 -6.95 8.87 -3.75
CA ILE A 99 -8.13 9.49 -3.10
C ILE A 99 -8.82 10.44 -4.07
N GLU A 100 -8.07 11.32 -4.75
CA GLU A 100 -8.60 12.28 -5.71
C GLU A 100 -9.28 11.58 -6.89
N VAL A 101 -8.60 10.61 -7.52
CA VAL A 101 -9.13 9.88 -8.68
C VAL A 101 -10.40 9.09 -8.31
N ARG A 102 -10.44 8.50 -7.12
CA ARG A 102 -11.60 7.73 -6.65
C ARG A 102 -12.70 8.58 -6.02
N ARG A 103 -12.47 9.90 -5.86
CA ARG A 103 -13.39 10.87 -5.26
C ARG A 103 -13.83 10.45 -3.86
N ILE A 104 -12.87 9.99 -3.06
CA ILE A 104 -13.11 9.64 -1.66
C ILE A 104 -13.08 10.94 -0.84
N ASP A 105 -14.11 11.17 -0.02
CA ASP A 105 -14.21 12.34 0.86
C ASP A 105 -13.32 12.18 2.10
N TYR A 106 -12.00 12.28 1.88
CA TYR A 106 -11.01 12.23 2.94
C TYR A 106 -9.75 13.01 2.55
N GLU A 107 -9.34 13.93 3.40
CA GLU A 107 -8.13 14.74 3.19
C GLU A 107 -6.91 14.06 3.82
N PHE A 108 -6.06 13.50 2.96
CA PHE A 108 -4.74 12.98 3.32
C PHE A 108 -3.81 13.11 2.13
N GLY A 109 -2.56 13.52 2.38
CA GLY A 109 -1.59 13.63 1.31
C GLY A 109 -0.20 14.11 1.76
N THR A 110 0.53 14.66 0.80
CA THR A 110 1.89 15.17 0.98
C THR A 110 1.98 16.30 2.03
N LYS A 111 0.92 17.09 2.20
CA LYS A 111 0.83 18.10 3.26
C LYS A 111 0.90 17.47 4.66
N ASP A 112 0.20 16.35 4.85
CA ASP A 112 0.22 15.62 6.11
C ASP A 112 1.60 15.04 6.42
N PHE A 113 2.32 14.57 5.39
CA PHE A 113 3.70 14.13 5.54
C PHE A 113 4.59 15.27 6.05
N TRP A 114 4.58 16.45 5.42
CA TRP A 114 5.42 17.56 5.85
C TRP A 114 5.03 18.12 7.21
N CYS A 115 3.72 18.33 7.46
CA CYS A 115 3.25 18.95 8.69
C CYS A 115 3.35 18.00 9.90
N TRP A 116 2.90 16.76 9.76
CA TRP A 116 2.82 15.84 10.88
C TRP A 116 4.03 14.93 11.00
N PHE A 117 4.52 14.36 9.88
CA PHE A 117 5.65 13.44 9.95
C PHE A 117 6.96 14.19 10.17
N ILE A 118 7.27 15.22 9.40
CA ILE A 118 8.53 15.98 9.51
C ILE A 118 8.46 16.99 10.64
N LEU A 119 7.61 18.04 10.51
CA LEU A 119 7.54 19.10 11.53
C LEU A 119 6.99 18.59 12.86
N GLY A 120 6.00 17.71 12.84
CA GLY A 120 5.44 17.12 14.05
C GLY A 120 6.39 16.18 14.80
N SER A 121 7.48 15.72 14.18
CA SER A 121 8.51 14.92 14.85
C SER A 121 9.21 15.69 15.97
N PHE A 122 9.31 17.00 15.87
CA PHE A 122 9.86 17.85 16.95
C PHE A 122 9.00 17.82 18.21
N ILE A 123 7.72 17.51 18.08
CA ILE A 123 6.75 17.42 19.19
C ILE A 123 6.52 15.96 19.62
N LEU A 124 7.18 14.98 18.97
CA LEU A 124 7.05 13.52 19.17
C LEU A 124 5.66 12.94 18.87
N VAL A 125 4.60 13.74 18.83
CA VAL A 125 3.21 13.30 18.60
C VAL A 125 2.88 13.24 17.09
N GLY A 126 3.55 14.07 16.29
CA GLY A 126 3.25 14.23 14.88
C GLY A 126 3.30 12.95 14.05
N PRO A 127 4.34 12.11 14.15
CA PRO A 127 4.40 10.85 13.41
C PRO A 127 3.23 9.91 13.71
N PHE A 128 2.70 9.91 14.94
CA PHE A 128 1.53 9.10 15.29
C PHE A 128 0.27 9.62 14.61
N VAL A 129 0.10 10.95 14.54
CA VAL A 129 -1.04 11.56 13.81
C VAL A 129 -0.95 11.22 12.32
N TYR A 130 0.23 11.37 11.71
CA TYR A 130 0.46 10.98 10.33
C TYR A 130 0.14 9.52 10.06
N LEU A 131 0.67 8.59 10.88
CA LEU A 131 0.42 7.15 10.73
C LEU A 131 -1.05 6.80 10.91
N HIS A 132 -1.76 7.48 11.83
CA HIS A 132 -3.19 7.28 12.00
C HIS A 132 -3.97 7.68 10.74
N LYS A 133 -3.68 8.86 10.17
CA LYS A 133 -4.30 9.36 8.95
C LYS A 133 -3.98 8.46 7.75
N LEU A 134 -2.73 8.03 7.62
CA LEU A 134 -2.30 7.11 6.56
C LEU A 134 -3.05 5.77 6.64
N CYS A 135 -3.13 5.15 7.81
CA CYS A 135 -3.86 3.89 7.99
C CYS A 135 -5.33 4.04 7.63
N LYS A 136 -5.97 5.15 8.03
CA LYS A 136 -7.36 5.43 7.72
C LYS A 136 -7.57 5.62 6.22
N ALA A 137 -6.73 6.42 5.56
CA ALA A 137 -6.77 6.62 4.11
C ALA A 137 -6.64 5.31 3.34
N MET A 138 -5.66 4.46 3.70
CA MET A 138 -5.46 3.16 3.08
C MET A 138 -6.64 2.21 3.30
N ASN A 139 -7.25 2.20 4.49
CA ASN A 139 -8.43 1.37 4.73
C ASN A 139 -9.60 1.78 3.83
N MET A 140 -9.87 3.09 3.68
CA MET A 140 -10.93 3.61 2.81
C MET A 140 -10.68 3.28 1.33
N LEU A 141 -9.43 3.43 0.86
CA LEU A 141 -9.03 3.06 -0.50
C LEU A 141 -9.19 1.56 -0.77
N CYS A 142 -8.77 0.72 0.17
CA CYS A 142 -8.92 -0.74 0.05
C CYS A 142 -10.38 -1.16 0.07
N GLU A 143 -11.22 -0.51 0.87
CA GLU A 143 -12.67 -0.75 0.92
C GLU A 143 -13.31 -0.40 -0.41
N ASP A 144 -13.06 0.80 -0.94
CA ASP A 144 -13.57 1.23 -2.25
C ASP A 144 -13.13 0.30 -3.38
N TYR A 145 -11.86 -0.14 -3.38
CA TYR A 145 -11.35 -1.11 -4.34
C TYR A 145 -12.06 -2.47 -4.23
N ASN A 146 -12.22 -2.98 -3.02
CA ASN A 146 -12.89 -4.26 -2.78
C ASN A 146 -14.36 -4.23 -3.23
N GLU A 147 -15.03 -3.10 -3.06
CA GLU A 147 -16.44 -2.95 -3.45
C GLU A 147 -16.62 -2.74 -4.94
N LYS A 148 -15.87 -1.83 -5.55
CA LYS A 148 -16.07 -1.44 -6.95
C LYS A 148 -15.32 -2.34 -7.94
N ASP A 149 -14.02 -2.54 -7.71
CA ASP A 149 -13.16 -3.19 -8.71
C ASP A 149 -13.29 -4.71 -8.68
N LEU A 150 -13.35 -5.32 -7.49
CA LEU A 150 -13.51 -6.77 -7.38
C LEU A 150 -14.92 -7.24 -7.75
N GLN A 151 -15.96 -6.44 -7.50
CA GLN A 151 -17.31 -6.79 -7.91
C GLN A 151 -17.49 -6.69 -9.43
N ASN A 152 -16.90 -5.67 -10.07
CA ASN A 152 -16.97 -5.53 -11.52
C ASN A 152 -16.22 -6.65 -12.28
N LYS A 153 -15.15 -7.18 -11.71
CA LYS A 153 -14.43 -8.34 -12.29
C LYS A 153 -15.16 -9.67 -12.14
N LYS A 154 -16.16 -9.75 -11.23
CA LYS A 154 -16.98 -10.97 -11.03
C LYS A 154 -18.21 -11.05 -11.95
N ARG A 155 -18.56 -9.97 -12.63
CA ARG A 155 -19.63 -9.91 -13.65
C ARG A 155 -19.06 -10.17 -15.03
#